data_72dcbd0c7fede19fa2b9d47e6d7f4f27
#
_entry.id   72dcbd0c7fede19fa2b9d47e6d7f4f27
#
_cell.length_a   1.000
_cell.length_b   1.000
_cell.length_c   1.000
_cell.angle_alpha   90.00
_cell.angle_beta   90.00
_cell.angle_gamma   90.00
#
_symmetry.space_group_name_H-M   'P 1'
#
loop_
_entity.id
_entity.type
_entity.pdbx_description
1 polymer ?
#
loop_
_entity_poly.entity_id
_entity_poly.type
_entity_poly.pdbx_seq_one_letter_code
_entity_poly.pdbx_strand_id
1 'polypeptide(L)'
;MKVLSSMRMRAALLSTLMLLTILALWHAGTAPRATVAAPAAAVQLTPEQIEYAKLMGKDPAMVAAGETKKSDGFPTPAQLWKAVASNLADPFYDNGPNDKGIGIQLAHSLARVGLGFVIAAAVAIPLGFVIGMSPLLYKALDPFIQVLKPISPLAWMPLALYTIKDSSISGIFVIFICSVWPMLINTAFGVAGVRRDWLNVAKTLEVSPLRKAFQVILPAAAPTILTGMRISMGIAWLVIVAAEMLVGGTGVGYFVWNEWNNLALTNVIFAVLVIGVVGMLLDALFAQAQKAVTYVD
;
A
#
# COMPACT_ATOMS: atom_id res chain seq x y z
N MET A 1 8.40 -34.98 -7.32
CA MET A 1 8.68 -34.17 -6.12
C MET A 1 10.14 -33.71 -6.00
N LYS A 2 11.19 -34.49 -6.28
CA LYS A 2 12.61 -34.08 -6.15
C LYS A 2 13.04 -32.92 -7.08
N VAL A 3 12.51 -32.83 -8.31
CA VAL A 3 12.85 -31.75 -9.28
C VAL A 3 12.23 -30.42 -8.85
N LEU A 4 11.01 -30.41 -8.32
CA LEU A 4 10.32 -29.20 -7.82
C LEU A 4 10.99 -28.64 -6.55
N SER A 5 11.51 -29.50 -5.67
CA SER A 5 12.28 -29.05 -4.49
C SER A 5 13.60 -28.39 -4.90
N SER A 6 14.27 -28.89 -5.95
CA SER A 6 15.50 -28.27 -6.47
C SER A 6 15.24 -26.91 -7.13
N MET A 7 14.12 -26.72 -7.84
CA MET A 7 13.73 -25.46 -8.45
C MET A 7 13.37 -24.40 -7.40
N ARG A 8 12.58 -24.75 -6.39
CA ARG A 8 12.25 -23.83 -5.29
C ARG A 8 13.50 -23.42 -4.51
N MET A 9 14.39 -24.36 -4.22
CA MET A 9 15.65 -24.10 -3.54
C MET A 9 16.58 -23.21 -4.38
N ARG A 10 16.71 -23.46 -5.68
CA ARG A 10 17.47 -22.62 -6.61
C ARG A 10 16.89 -21.22 -6.72
N ALA A 11 15.55 -21.08 -6.80
CA ALA A 11 14.87 -19.77 -6.81
C ALA A 11 15.11 -19.03 -5.50
N ALA A 12 15.01 -19.69 -4.34
CA ALA A 12 15.29 -19.10 -3.04
C ALA A 12 16.74 -18.63 -2.91
N LEU A 13 17.71 -19.46 -3.33
CA LEU A 13 19.13 -19.10 -3.36
C LEU A 13 19.39 -17.90 -4.27
N LEU A 14 18.78 -17.87 -5.46
CA LEU A 14 18.93 -16.76 -6.38
C LEU A 14 18.34 -15.46 -5.80
N SER A 15 17.15 -15.54 -5.20
CA SER A 15 16.51 -14.37 -4.53
C SER A 15 17.36 -13.85 -3.37
N THR A 16 17.93 -14.75 -2.57
CA THR A 16 18.82 -14.36 -1.46
C THR A 16 20.10 -13.73 -2.00
N LEU A 17 20.70 -14.28 -3.07
CA LEU A 17 21.88 -13.71 -3.70
C LEU A 17 21.58 -12.30 -4.25
N MET A 18 20.45 -12.12 -4.94
CA MET A 18 20.04 -10.80 -5.44
C MET A 18 19.85 -9.80 -4.31
N LEU A 19 19.19 -10.20 -3.22
CA LEU A 19 19.03 -9.35 -2.03
C LEU A 19 20.37 -8.94 -1.43
N LEU A 20 21.27 -9.90 -1.23
CA LEU A 20 22.62 -9.63 -0.70
C LEU A 20 23.42 -8.71 -1.62
N THR A 21 23.31 -8.89 -2.94
CA THR A 21 23.96 -8.02 -3.92
C THR A 21 23.42 -6.58 -3.84
N ILE A 22 22.10 -6.41 -3.74
CA ILE A 22 21.48 -5.08 -3.57
C ILE A 22 21.96 -4.43 -2.26
N LEU A 23 21.96 -5.17 -1.16
CA LEU A 23 22.43 -4.67 0.14
C LEU A 23 23.93 -4.32 0.12
N ALA A 24 24.77 -5.12 -0.55
CA ALA A 24 26.18 -4.86 -0.72
C ALA A 24 26.44 -3.60 -1.55
N LEU A 25 25.74 -3.44 -2.67
CA LEU A 25 25.80 -2.24 -3.51
C LEU A 25 25.33 -1.00 -2.74
N TRP A 26 24.24 -1.12 -1.99
CA TRP A 26 23.76 -0.05 -1.13
C TRP A 26 24.80 0.32 -0.06
N HIS A 27 25.34 -0.67 0.65
CA HIS A 27 26.37 -0.42 1.65
C HIS A 27 27.63 0.23 1.04
N ALA A 28 28.10 -0.26 -0.10
CA ALA A 28 29.26 0.30 -0.80
C ALA A 28 29.02 1.74 -1.31
N GLY A 29 27.77 2.02 -1.76
CA GLY A 29 27.40 3.36 -2.23
C GLY A 29 27.20 4.37 -1.09
N THR A 30 26.85 3.90 0.12
CA THR A 30 26.59 4.75 1.30
C THR A 30 27.67 4.66 2.36
N ALA A 31 28.70 3.81 2.17
CA ALA A 31 29.84 3.75 3.07
C ALA A 31 30.49 5.14 3.13
N PRO A 32 30.73 5.67 4.34
CA PRO A 32 31.41 6.94 4.48
C PRO A 32 32.77 6.80 3.78
N ARG A 33 32.92 7.47 2.63
CA ARG A 33 34.26 7.62 2.04
C ARG A 33 35.07 8.28 3.13
N ALA A 34 36.16 7.67 3.53
CA ALA A 34 37.13 8.30 4.39
C ALA A 34 37.60 9.56 3.68
N THR A 35 36.87 10.65 3.86
CA THR A 35 37.44 11.97 3.65
C THR A 35 38.61 11.99 4.59
N VAL A 36 39.82 12.01 4.03
CA VAL A 36 41.03 12.26 4.79
C VAL A 36 40.67 13.41 5.73
N ALA A 37 40.63 13.08 7.04
CA ALA A 37 40.27 14.04 8.04
C ALA A 37 41.22 15.21 7.83
N ALA A 38 40.74 16.27 7.21
CA ALA A 38 41.41 17.56 7.39
C ALA A 38 41.52 17.72 8.90
N PRO A 39 42.72 18.05 9.45
CA PRO A 39 42.87 18.16 10.88
C PRO A 39 41.74 19.05 11.37
N ALA A 40 41.07 18.62 12.45
CA ALA A 40 39.92 19.31 13.01
C ALA A 40 40.29 20.79 13.24
N ALA A 41 40.16 21.60 12.19
CA ALA A 41 40.01 23.01 12.32
C ALA A 41 38.73 23.16 13.13
N ALA A 42 38.91 23.57 14.38
CA ALA A 42 37.81 23.87 15.27
C ALA A 42 36.79 24.68 14.47
N VAL A 43 35.59 24.09 14.24
CA VAL A 43 34.50 24.81 13.55
C VAL A 43 34.23 26.01 14.44
N GLN A 44 34.80 27.16 14.08
CA GLN A 44 34.54 28.41 14.77
C GLN A 44 33.10 28.79 14.40
N LEU A 45 32.19 28.52 15.32
CA LEU A 45 30.81 29.02 15.20
C LEU A 45 30.87 30.54 14.96
N THR A 46 30.12 31.01 14.00
CA THR A 46 29.97 32.47 13.82
C THR A 46 29.30 33.05 15.06
N PRO A 47 29.56 34.33 15.41
CA PRO A 47 28.91 34.96 16.56
C PRO A 47 27.38 34.82 16.57
N GLU A 48 26.77 34.86 15.39
CA GLU A 48 25.32 34.71 15.21
C GLU A 48 24.84 33.28 15.56
N GLN A 49 25.64 32.27 15.25
CA GLN A 49 25.31 30.86 15.58
C GLN A 49 25.46 30.60 17.08
N ILE A 50 26.41 31.25 17.74
CA ILE A 50 26.58 31.19 19.20
C ILE A 50 25.40 31.84 19.90
N GLU A 51 24.95 32.99 19.40
CA GLU A 51 23.80 33.73 19.95
C GLU A 51 22.49 32.93 19.75
N TYR A 52 22.29 32.35 18.56
CA TYR A 52 21.16 31.48 18.26
C TYR A 52 21.13 30.24 19.17
N ALA A 53 22.27 29.58 19.40
CA ALA A 53 22.38 28.45 20.30
C ALA A 53 21.99 28.83 21.75
N LYS A 54 22.46 29.99 22.23
CA LYS A 54 22.12 30.51 23.55
C LYS A 54 20.63 30.81 23.67
N LEU A 55 20.01 31.45 22.67
CA LEU A 55 18.58 31.72 22.62
C LEU A 55 17.72 30.44 22.68
N MET A 56 18.22 29.36 22.07
CA MET A 56 17.57 28.04 22.06
C MET A 56 17.88 27.21 23.31
N GLY A 57 18.65 27.74 24.27
CA GLY A 57 19.04 27.01 25.49
C GLY A 57 19.94 25.80 25.24
N LYS A 58 20.64 25.76 24.10
CA LYS A 58 21.57 24.69 23.72
C LYS A 58 23.01 25.10 23.92
N ASP A 59 23.83 24.16 24.38
CA ASP A 59 25.28 24.39 24.49
C ASP A 59 25.90 24.60 23.09
N PRO A 60 26.56 25.73 22.82
CA PRO A 60 27.20 25.98 21.53
C PRO A 60 28.18 24.89 21.09
N ALA A 61 28.85 24.23 22.04
CA ALA A 61 29.71 23.09 21.75
C ALA A 61 28.96 21.88 21.21
N MET A 62 27.73 21.64 21.69
CA MET A 62 26.85 20.59 21.17
C MET A 62 26.30 20.91 19.78
N VAL A 63 26.03 22.16 19.49
CA VAL A 63 25.59 22.63 18.17
C VAL A 63 26.73 22.45 17.15
N ALA A 64 27.94 22.86 17.50
CA ALA A 64 29.14 22.63 16.68
C ALA A 64 29.41 21.15 16.42
N ALA A 65 29.25 20.29 17.43
CA ALA A 65 29.41 18.85 17.30
C ALA A 65 28.25 18.17 16.51
N GLY A 66 27.06 18.78 16.54
CA GLY A 66 25.88 18.33 15.79
C GLY A 66 25.96 18.62 14.30
N GLU A 67 26.50 19.80 13.93
CA GLU A 67 26.69 20.16 12.53
C GLU A 67 27.76 19.30 11.83
N THR A 68 28.76 18.82 12.54
CA THR A 68 29.74 17.87 12.01
C THR A 68 29.20 16.46 11.80
N LYS A 69 27.99 16.15 12.31
CA LYS A 69 27.36 14.82 12.23
C LYS A 69 26.16 14.73 11.29
N LYS A 70 25.74 15.80 10.62
CA LYS A 70 24.79 15.67 9.51
C LYS A 70 25.51 15.00 8.35
N SER A 71 25.41 13.69 8.27
CA SER A 71 25.71 12.97 7.04
C SER A 71 24.65 13.42 6.01
N ASP A 72 25.02 14.33 5.14
CA ASP A 72 24.20 14.75 3.98
C ASP A 72 24.03 13.63 2.94
N GLY A 73 24.28 12.39 3.33
CA GLY A 73 24.21 11.23 2.48
C GLY A 73 22.96 10.36 2.71
N PHE A 74 22.67 9.56 1.71
CA PHE A 74 21.63 8.53 1.79
C PHE A 74 21.93 7.56 2.96
N PRO A 75 20.94 7.15 3.79
CA PRO A 75 21.18 6.35 4.99
C PRO A 75 21.85 5.01 4.69
N THR A 76 22.75 4.60 5.57
CA THR A 76 23.38 3.28 5.49
C THR A 76 22.41 2.17 5.95
N PRO A 77 22.60 0.91 5.51
CA PRO A 77 21.81 -0.22 6.01
C PRO A 77 21.82 -0.38 7.54
N ALA A 78 22.95 -0.03 8.19
CA ALA A 78 23.07 -0.08 9.64
C ALA A 78 22.22 1.00 10.35
N GLN A 79 22.13 2.20 9.78
CA GLN A 79 21.24 3.26 10.28
C GLN A 79 19.78 2.86 10.11
N LEU A 80 19.42 2.29 8.96
CA LEU A 80 18.08 1.77 8.74
C LEU A 80 17.71 0.69 9.77
N TRP A 81 18.61 -0.26 10.04
CA TRP A 81 18.37 -1.30 11.04
C TRP A 81 18.12 -0.72 12.43
N LYS A 82 18.86 0.30 12.83
CA LYS A 82 18.61 1.02 14.09
C LYS A 82 17.23 1.68 14.10
N ALA A 83 16.82 2.32 13.01
CA ALA A 83 15.49 2.92 12.91
C ALA A 83 14.37 1.86 12.96
N VAL A 84 14.57 0.73 12.30
CA VAL A 84 13.65 -0.42 12.40
C VAL A 84 13.53 -0.87 13.85
N ALA A 85 14.64 -1.08 14.54
CA ALA A 85 14.65 -1.53 15.93
C ALA A 85 13.97 -0.51 16.87
N SER A 86 14.25 0.79 16.71
CA SER A 86 13.67 1.83 17.56
C SER A 86 12.16 1.99 17.33
N ASN A 87 11.70 2.01 16.08
CA ASN A 87 10.27 2.15 15.78
C ASN A 87 9.44 0.91 16.12
N LEU A 88 10.07 -0.29 16.12
CA LEU A 88 9.40 -1.53 16.50
C LEU A 88 9.53 -1.84 18.00
N ALA A 89 10.37 -1.15 18.76
CA ALA A 89 10.47 -1.33 20.23
C ALA A 89 9.18 -0.86 20.94
N ASP A 90 8.60 0.26 20.49
CA ASP A 90 7.30 0.74 20.96
C ASP A 90 6.45 1.20 19.78
N PRO A 91 5.77 0.27 19.08
CA PRO A 91 5.02 0.61 17.87
C PRO A 91 3.67 1.30 18.14
N PHE A 92 3.22 1.34 19.41
CA PHE A 92 1.91 1.87 19.79
C PHE A 92 1.98 3.09 20.70
N TYR A 93 3.11 3.78 20.75
CA TYR A 93 3.19 5.02 21.54
C TYR A 93 2.31 6.13 20.94
N ASP A 94 1.78 7.00 21.80
CA ASP A 94 0.99 8.17 21.42
C ASP A 94 1.47 9.38 22.25
N ASN A 95 2.30 10.21 21.64
CA ASN A 95 2.84 11.43 22.25
C ASN A 95 2.09 12.68 21.76
N GLY A 96 0.98 12.49 21.05
CA GLY A 96 0.18 13.59 20.53
C GLY A 96 -0.26 13.43 19.08
N PRO A 97 -0.90 14.46 18.49
CA PRO A 97 -1.55 14.34 17.18
C PRO A 97 -0.60 13.94 16.05
N ASN A 98 0.66 14.39 16.09
CA ASN A 98 1.64 14.21 15.02
C ASN A 98 2.78 13.24 15.37
N ASP A 99 2.79 12.69 16.60
CA ASP A 99 3.86 11.80 17.08
C ASP A 99 3.23 10.52 17.66
N LYS A 100 2.91 9.61 16.73
CA LYS A 100 2.30 8.30 17.03
C LYS A 100 3.12 7.17 16.43
N GLY A 101 3.20 6.07 17.18
CA GLY A 101 3.89 4.87 16.76
C GLY A 101 3.35 4.27 15.46
N ILE A 102 4.22 3.59 14.73
CA ILE A 102 3.89 3.00 13.42
C ILE A 102 2.72 2.02 13.48
N GLY A 103 2.51 1.32 14.60
CA GLY A 103 1.39 0.40 14.79
C GLY A 103 0.04 1.13 14.80
N ILE A 104 -0.05 2.29 15.47
CA ILE A 104 -1.26 3.12 15.45
C ILE A 104 -1.52 3.65 14.05
N GLN A 105 -0.48 4.14 13.36
CA GLN A 105 -0.56 4.65 12.00
C GLN A 105 -1.08 3.57 11.04
N LEU A 106 -0.52 2.36 11.11
CA LEU A 106 -0.95 1.22 10.30
C LEU A 106 -2.40 0.80 10.59
N ALA A 107 -2.79 0.76 11.87
CA ALA A 107 -4.15 0.39 12.25
C ALA A 107 -5.19 1.33 11.64
N HIS A 108 -4.94 2.65 11.64
CA HIS A 108 -5.83 3.63 11.02
C HIS A 108 -5.89 3.48 9.50
N SER A 109 -4.74 3.31 8.83
CA SER A 109 -4.71 3.08 7.37
C SER A 109 -5.43 1.80 6.98
N LEU A 110 -5.18 0.69 7.68
CA LEU A 110 -5.83 -0.61 7.42
C LEU A 110 -7.34 -0.56 7.68
N ALA A 111 -7.80 0.15 8.70
CA ALA A 111 -9.22 0.34 8.97
C ALA A 111 -9.92 1.10 7.83
N ARG A 112 -9.31 2.18 7.32
CA ARG A 112 -9.85 2.94 6.18
C ARG A 112 -9.85 2.11 4.90
N VAL A 113 -8.76 1.38 4.63
CA VAL A 113 -8.66 0.46 3.47
C VAL A 113 -9.72 -0.60 3.57
N GLY A 114 -9.84 -1.27 4.73
CA GLY A 114 -10.83 -2.32 4.93
C GLY A 114 -12.26 -1.83 4.70
N LEU A 115 -12.60 -0.66 5.26
CA LEU A 115 -13.94 -0.09 5.12
C LEU A 115 -14.23 0.32 3.67
N GLY A 116 -13.35 1.08 3.02
CA GLY A 116 -13.51 1.49 1.63
C GLY A 116 -13.58 0.31 0.66
N PHE A 117 -12.75 -0.71 0.90
CA PHE A 117 -12.75 -1.96 0.13
C PHE A 117 -14.05 -2.77 0.29
N VAL A 118 -14.55 -2.92 1.52
CA VAL A 118 -15.80 -3.64 1.77
C VAL A 118 -16.98 -2.95 1.12
N ILE A 119 -17.05 -1.61 1.21
CA ILE A 119 -18.09 -0.83 0.54
C ILE A 119 -17.97 -1.00 -0.99
N ALA A 120 -16.74 -0.96 -1.53
CA ALA A 120 -16.51 -1.18 -2.95
C ALA A 120 -16.97 -2.57 -3.39
N ALA A 121 -16.67 -3.62 -2.62
CA ALA A 121 -17.09 -4.99 -2.91
C ALA A 121 -18.62 -5.14 -2.86
N ALA A 122 -19.26 -4.55 -1.85
CA ALA A 122 -20.72 -4.57 -1.70
C ALA A 122 -21.47 -3.91 -2.87
N VAL A 123 -20.84 -2.95 -3.55
CA VAL A 123 -21.42 -2.28 -4.73
C VAL A 123 -20.96 -2.95 -6.03
N ALA A 124 -19.67 -3.18 -6.19
CA ALA A 124 -19.08 -3.64 -7.44
C ALA A 124 -19.45 -5.09 -7.80
N ILE A 125 -19.54 -5.97 -6.79
CA ILE A 125 -19.85 -7.39 -7.05
C ILE A 125 -21.29 -7.56 -7.53
N PRO A 126 -22.33 -7.03 -6.86
CA PRO A 126 -23.70 -7.13 -7.37
C PRO A 126 -23.90 -6.43 -8.73
N LEU A 127 -23.35 -5.23 -8.90
CA LEU A 127 -23.44 -4.50 -10.18
C LEU A 127 -22.70 -5.27 -11.30
N GLY A 128 -21.49 -5.75 -11.05
CA GLY A 128 -20.72 -6.55 -11.99
C GLY A 128 -21.43 -7.85 -12.36
N PHE A 129 -22.13 -8.47 -11.41
CA PHE A 129 -22.93 -9.66 -11.65
C PHE A 129 -24.08 -9.37 -12.61
N VAL A 130 -24.84 -8.29 -12.38
CA VAL A 130 -25.95 -7.85 -13.26
C VAL A 130 -25.44 -7.49 -14.67
N ILE A 131 -24.34 -6.75 -14.75
CA ILE A 131 -23.68 -6.36 -16.01
C ILE A 131 -23.21 -7.60 -16.77
N GLY A 132 -22.57 -8.56 -16.10
CA GLY A 132 -22.08 -9.80 -16.71
C GLY A 132 -23.16 -10.72 -17.24
N MET A 133 -24.37 -10.67 -16.66
CA MET A 133 -25.53 -11.42 -17.14
C MET A 133 -26.19 -10.81 -18.40
N SER A 134 -25.96 -9.54 -18.71
CA SER A 134 -26.59 -8.84 -19.83
C SER A 134 -25.58 -8.21 -20.77
N PRO A 135 -25.39 -8.75 -21.99
CA PRO A 135 -24.51 -8.15 -23.01
C PRO A 135 -24.91 -6.71 -23.37
N LEU A 136 -26.19 -6.38 -23.24
CA LEU A 136 -26.70 -5.02 -23.48
C LEU A 136 -26.20 -4.04 -22.43
N LEU A 137 -26.33 -4.41 -21.15
CA LEU A 137 -25.86 -3.58 -20.05
C LEU A 137 -24.32 -3.42 -20.08
N TYR A 138 -23.60 -4.50 -20.40
CA TYR A 138 -22.16 -4.44 -20.55
C TYR A 138 -21.74 -3.40 -21.60
N LYS A 139 -22.32 -3.48 -22.81
CA LYS A 139 -22.02 -2.53 -23.90
C LYS A 139 -22.46 -1.10 -23.59
N ALA A 140 -23.56 -0.93 -22.87
CA ALA A 140 -24.05 0.40 -22.50
C ALA A 140 -23.17 1.08 -21.44
N LEU A 141 -22.63 0.33 -20.50
CA LEU A 141 -21.82 0.86 -19.40
C LEU A 141 -20.30 0.93 -19.72
N ASP A 142 -19.84 0.15 -20.69
CA ASP A 142 -18.43 0.09 -21.07
C ASP A 142 -17.81 1.47 -21.36
N PRO A 143 -18.42 2.39 -22.13
CA PRO A 143 -17.83 3.72 -22.38
C PRO A 143 -17.67 4.55 -21.09
N PHE A 144 -18.60 4.45 -20.14
CA PHE A 144 -18.49 5.15 -18.85
C PHE A 144 -17.35 4.58 -18.01
N ILE A 145 -17.23 3.25 -17.97
CA ILE A 145 -16.15 2.57 -17.26
C ILE A 145 -14.79 2.96 -17.86
N GLN A 146 -14.67 3.01 -19.19
CA GLN A 146 -13.43 3.36 -19.86
C GLN A 146 -12.99 4.81 -19.62
N VAL A 147 -13.92 5.73 -19.41
CA VAL A 147 -13.63 7.13 -19.04
C VAL A 147 -13.27 7.29 -17.58
N LEU A 148 -14.00 6.63 -16.68
CA LEU A 148 -13.85 6.82 -15.23
C LEU A 148 -12.68 6.04 -14.62
N LYS A 149 -12.38 4.85 -15.14
CA LYS A 149 -11.32 3.97 -14.66
C LYS A 149 -9.91 4.59 -14.66
N PRO A 150 -9.45 5.31 -15.72
CA PRO A 150 -8.11 5.87 -15.78
C PRO A 150 -7.95 7.18 -14.97
N ILE A 151 -9.00 7.70 -14.36
CA ILE A 151 -8.91 8.92 -13.56
C ILE A 151 -8.03 8.63 -12.33
N SER A 152 -6.99 9.46 -12.17
CA SER A 152 -6.06 9.31 -11.03
C SER A 152 -6.79 9.41 -9.69
N PRO A 153 -6.51 8.50 -8.75
CA PRO A 153 -7.03 8.58 -7.38
C PRO A 153 -6.80 9.93 -6.71
N LEU A 154 -5.64 10.53 -6.96
CA LEU A 154 -5.26 11.82 -6.40
C LEU A 154 -6.11 12.98 -6.94
N ALA A 155 -6.69 12.84 -8.16
CA ALA A 155 -7.60 13.83 -8.71
C ALA A 155 -8.97 13.82 -8.02
N TRP A 156 -9.39 12.67 -7.46
CA TRP A 156 -10.64 12.56 -6.70
C TRP A 156 -10.54 13.19 -5.31
N MET A 157 -9.33 13.27 -4.73
CA MET A 157 -9.15 13.71 -3.35
C MET A 157 -9.62 15.15 -3.08
N PRO A 158 -9.27 16.18 -3.88
CA PRO A 158 -9.78 17.52 -3.69
C PRO A 158 -11.32 17.63 -3.79
N LEU A 159 -11.93 16.89 -4.72
CA LEU A 159 -13.38 16.85 -4.89
C LEU A 159 -14.04 16.20 -3.66
N ALA A 160 -13.48 15.10 -3.15
CA ALA A 160 -13.98 14.44 -1.96
C ALA A 160 -13.89 15.36 -0.74
N LEU A 161 -12.76 16.03 -0.53
CA LEU A 161 -12.57 16.96 0.58
C LEU A 161 -13.50 18.16 0.52
N TYR A 162 -13.71 18.71 -0.67
CA TYR A 162 -14.62 19.86 -0.85
C TYR A 162 -16.07 19.50 -0.53
N THR A 163 -16.50 18.29 -0.92
CA THR A 163 -17.89 17.84 -0.74
C THR A 163 -18.16 17.24 0.63
N ILE A 164 -17.27 16.40 1.14
CA ILE A 164 -17.44 15.63 2.38
C ILE A 164 -16.98 16.43 3.60
N LYS A 165 -15.94 17.27 3.46
CA LYS A 165 -15.35 18.12 4.50
C LYS A 165 -14.78 17.35 5.71
N ASP A 166 -14.57 16.06 5.56
CA ASP A 166 -13.90 15.19 6.52
C ASP A 166 -12.77 14.42 5.83
N SER A 167 -11.58 14.47 6.39
CA SER A 167 -10.39 13.89 5.79
C SER A 167 -10.43 12.37 5.75
N SER A 168 -10.92 11.75 6.85
CA SER A 168 -10.97 10.29 6.97
C SER A 168 -12.01 9.69 6.03
N ILE A 169 -13.22 10.28 5.99
CA ILE A 169 -14.29 9.84 5.11
C ILE A 169 -13.93 10.08 3.64
N SER A 170 -13.27 11.20 3.32
CA SER A 170 -12.77 11.47 1.96
C SER A 170 -11.75 10.44 1.50
N GLY A 171 -10.84 10.02 2.40
CA GLY A 171 -9.91 8.92 2.12
C GLY A 171 -10.63 7.60 1.82
N ILE A 172 -11.63 7.22 2.62
CA ILE A 172 -12.47 6.03 2.41
C ILE A 172 -13.22 6.12 1.07
N PHE A 173 -13.77 7.28 0.72
CA PHE A 173 -14.44 7.49 -0.57
C PHE A 173 -13.49 7.31 -1.75
N VAL A 174 -12.27 7.83 -1.67
CA VAL A 174 -11.30 7.67 -2.76
C VAL A 174 -10.86 6.22 -2.90
N ILE A 175 -10.68 5.48 -1.79
CA ILE A 175 -10.45 4.04 -1.84
C ILE A 175 -11.62 3.33 -2.53
N PHE A 176 -12.85 3.65 -2.14
CA PHE A 176 -14.06 3.08 -2.73
C PHE A 176 -14.09 3.28 -4.25
N ILE A 177 -14.01 4.54 -4.72
CA ILE A 177 -14.14 4.84 -6.16
C ILE A 177 -13.04 4.19 -7.00
N CYS A 178 -11.83 4.05 -6.48
CA CYS A 178 -10.72 3.41 -7.18
C CYS A 178 -10.79 1.88 -7.18
N SER A 179 -11.34 1.30 -6.11
CA SER A 179 -11.45 -0.15 -5.94
C SER A 179 -12.64 -0.76 -6.69
N VAL A 180 -13.69 0.03 -6.95
CA VAL A 180 -14.91 -0.42 -7.64
C VAL A 180 -14.60 -0.98 -9.03
N TRP A 181 -13.78 -0.31 -9.83
CA TRP A 181 -13.60 -0.63 -11.25
C TRP A 181 -12.98 -1.99 -11.49
N PRO A 182 -11.86 -2.39 -10.87
CA PRO A 182 -11.31 -3.74 -11.06
C PRO A 182 -12.23 -4.84 -10.57
N MET A 183 -12.93 -4.65 -9.44
CA MET A 183 -13.90 -5.61 -8.94
C MET A 183 -15.08 -5.78 -9.90
N LEU A 184 -15.66 -4.67 -10.36
CA LEU A 184 -16.80 -4.66 -11.25
C LEU A 184 -16.50 -5.33 -12.58
N ILE A 185 -15.37 -4.97 -13.21
CA ILE A 185 -14.94 -5.52 -14.51
C ILE A 185 -14.67 -7.01 -14.39
N ASN A 186 -13.89 -7.44 -13.37
CA ASN A 186 -13.57 -8.84 -13.20
C ASN A 186 -14.81 -9.68 -12.82
N THR A 187 -15.73 -9.11 -12.04
CA THR A 187 -17.00 -9.78 -11.74
C THR A 187 -17.85 -9.95 -13.00
N ALA A 188 -18.02 -8.88 -13.79
CA ALA A 188 -18.78 -8.94 -15.04
C ALA A 188 -18.14 -9.94 -16.03
N PHE A 189 -16.82 -9.93 -16.16
CA PHE A 189 -16.09 -10.87 -16.99
C PHE A 189 -16.23 -12.32 -16.51
N GLY A 190 -16.10 -12.57 -15.21
CA GLY A 190 -16.28 -13.90 -14.61
C GLY A 190 -17.68 -14.45 -14.83
N VAL A 191 -18.71 -13.63 -14.65
CA VAL A 191 -20.11 -14.01 -14.85
C VAL A 191 -20.40 -14.28 -16.33
N ALA A 192 -19.94 -13.42 -17.24
CA ALA A 192 -20.10 -13.61 -18.69
C ALA A 192 -19.33 -14.82 -19.23
N GLY A 193 -18.23 -15.18 -18.56
CA GLY A 193 -17.34 -16.31 -18.93
C GLY A 193 -17.83 -17.68 -18.45
N VAL A 194 -18.95 -17.79 -17.75
CA VAL A 194 -19.48 -19.09 -17.28
C VAL A 194 -19.83 -20.00 -18.46
N ARG A 195 -19.37 -21.25 -18.40
CA ARG A 195 -19.55 -22.24 -19.46
C ARG A 195 -21.02 -22.43 -19.81
N ARG A 196 -21.34 -22.37 -21.11
CA ARG A 196 -22.71 -22.52 -21.62
C ARG A 196 -23.31 -23.87 -21.25
N ASP A 197 -22.51 -24.90 -21.16
CA ASP A 197 -22.94 -26.26 -20.80
C ASP A 197 -23.59 -26.26 -19.42
N TRP A 198 -22.98 -25.63 -18.44
CA TRP A 198 -23.54 -25.52 -17.08
C TRP A 198 -24.86 -24.73 -17.04
N LEU A 199 -24.94 -23.67 -17.84
CA LEU A 199 -26.15 -22.88 -17.97
C LEU A 199 -27.28 -23.64 -18.65
N ASN A 200 -26.95 -24.48 -19.66
CA ASN A 200 -27.91 -25.33 -20.35
C ASN A 200 -28.44 -26.45 -19.43
N VAL A 201 -27.57 -27.11 -18.67
CA VAL A 201 -27.98 -28.10 -17.65
C VAL A 201 -28.94 -27.48 -16.64
N ALA A 202 -28.60 -26.30 -16.10
CA ALA A 202 -29.46 -25.59 -15.16
C ALA A 202 -30.80 -25.20 -15.79
N LYS A 203 -30.84 -24.89 -17.11
CA LYS A 203 -32.06 -24.61 -17.85
C LYS A 203 -32.92 -25.88 -18.05
N THR A 204 -32.30 -27.00 -18.40
CA THR A 204 -33.00 -28.29 -18.58
C THR A 204 -33.60 -28.80 -17.27
N LEU A 205 -32.94 -28.51 -16.13
CA LEU A 205 -33.44 -28.83 -14.81
C LEU A 205 -34.45 -27.79 -14.25
N GLU A 206 -34.88 -26.83 -15.08
CA GLU A 206 -35.82 -25.76 -14.72
C GLU A 206 -35.45 -25.00 -13.44
N VAL A 207 -34.12 -24.84 -13.16
CA VAL A 207 -33.65 -24.16 -11.96
C VAL A 207 -34.09 -22.69 -12.00
N SER A 208 -34.66 -22.20 -10.90
CA SER A 208 -35.10 -20.82 -10.77
C SER A 208 -33.93 -19.83 -10.99
N PRO A 209 -34.19 -18.62 -11.52
CA PRO A 209 -33.16 -17.64 -11.83
C PRO A 209 -32.22 -17.31 -10.65
N LEU A 210 -32.79 -17.14 -9.45
CA LEU A 210 -32.02 -16.87 -8.23
C LEU A 210 -31.14 -18.06 -7.84
N ARG A 211 -31.69 -19.28 -7.87
CA ARG A 211 -30.90 -20.48 -7.57
C ARG A 211 -29.79 -20.68 -8.58
N LYS A 212 -30.05 -20.45 -9.88
CA LYS A 212 -29.01 -20.48 -10.92
C LYS A 212 -27.92 -19.45 -10.65
N ALA A 213 -28.28 -18.22 -10.25
CA ALA A 213 -27.31 -17.17 -9.95
C ALA A 213 -26.38 -17.58 -8.80
N PHE A 214 -26.93 -18.05 -7.67
CA PHE A 214 -26.13 -18.32 -6.47
C PHE A 214 -25.48 -19.71 -6.46
N GLN A 215 -26.06 -20.72 -7.08
CA GLN A 215 -25.56 -22.09 -7.03
C GLN A 215 -24.72 -22.50 -8.25
N VAL A 216 -24.85 -21.79 -9.38
CA VAL A 216 -24.11 -22.10 -10.62
C VAL A 216 -23.18 -20.97 -11.02
N ILE A 217 -23.74 -19.76 -11.22
CA ILE A 217 -22.96 -18.65 -11.81
C ILE A 217 -21.96 -18.11 -10.79
N LEU A 218 -22.40 -17.82 -9.56
CA LEU A 218 -21.53 -17.22 -8.54
C LEU A 218 -20.34 -18.11 -8.18
N PRO A 219 -20.49 -19.41 -7.91
CA PRO A 219 -19.35 -20.30 -7.66
C PRO A 219 -18.41 -20.42 -8.88
N ALA A 220 -18.98 -20.50 -10.10
CA ALA A 220 -18.20 -20.56 -11.32
C ALA A 220 -17.38 -19.26 -11.59
N ALA A 221 -17.94 -18.10 -11.27
CA ALA A 221 -17.30 -16.80 -11.41
C ALA A 221 -16.35 -16.43 -10.25
N ALA A 222 -16.46 -17.11 -9.10
CA ALA A 222 -15.76 -16.77 -7.87
C ALA A 222 -14.24 -16.63 -8.01
N PRO A 223 -13.50 -17.49 -8.76
CA PRO A 223 -12.05 -17.30 -8.96
C PRO A 223 -11.73 -15.97 -9.64
N THR A 224 -12.53 -15.57 -10.62
CA THR A 224 -12.35 -14.30 -11.35
C THR A 224 -12.75 -13.08 -10.51
N ILE A 225 -13.82 -13.21 -9.71
CA ILE A 225 -14.22 -12.19 -8.72
C ILE A 225 -13.09 -11.95 -7.72
N LEU A 226 -12.52 -13.02 -7.16
CA LEU A 226 -11.39 -12.93 -6.23
C LEU A 226 -10.14 -12.32 -6.88
N THR A 227 -9.91 -12.56 -8.17
CA THR A 227 -8.86 -11.86 -8.93
C THR A 227 -9.11 -10.36 -8.95
N GLY A 228 -10.34 -9.94 -9.23
CA GLY A 228 -10.74 -8.53 -9.19
C GLY A 228 -10.56 -7.92 -7.80
N MET A 229 -10.97 -8.63 -6.76
CA MET A 229 -10.79 -8.20 -5.36
C MET A 229 -9.32 -8.05 -4.99
N ARG A 230 -8.47 -8.98 -5.39
CA ARG A 230 -7.02 -8.92 -5.14
C ARG A 230 -6.38 -7.70 -5.81
N ILE A 231 -6.70 -7.43 -7.07
CA ILE A 231 -6.22 -6.25 -7.79
C ILE A 231 -6.71 -4.97 -7.08
N SER A 232 -7.97 -4.93 -6.71
CA SER A 232 -8.57 -3.78 -6.01
C SER A 232 -7.94 -3.54 -4.63
N MET A 233 -7.59 -4.59 -3.88
CA MET A 233 -6.91 -4.44 -2.60
C MET A 233 -5.52 -3.81 -2.76
N GLY A 234 -4.76 -4.23 -3.77
CA GLY A 234 -3.47 -3.62 -4.08
C GLY A 234 -3.60 -2.14 -4.43
N ILE A 235 -4.61 -1.76 -5.23
CA ILE A 235 -4.91 -0.37 -5.55
C ILE A 235 -5.36 0.40 -4.31
N ALA A 236 -6.26 -0.16 -3.49
CA ALA A 236 -6.75 0.45 -2.26
C ALA A 236 -5.61 0.81 -1.30
N TRP A 237 -4.66 -0.13 -1.12
CA TRP A 237 -3.48 0.08 -0.28
C TRP A 237 -2.56 1.18 -0.81
N LEU A 238 -2.30 1.21 -2.10
CA LEU A 238 -1.49 2.26 -2.73
C LEU A 238 -2.18 3.64 -2.63
N VAL A 239 -3.48 3.67 -2.84
CA VAL A 239 -4.28 4.91 -2.83
C VAL A 239 -4.34 5.53 -1.45
N ILE A 240 -4.53 4.74 -0.36
CA ILE A 240 -4.63 5.31 0.98
C ILE A 240 -3.33 5.98 1.42
N VAL A 241 -2.18 5.38 1.12
CA VAL A 241 -0.88 5.98 1.44
C VAL A 241 -0.75 7.37 0.80
N ALA A 242 -1.08 7.48 -0.49
CA ALA A 242 -1.02 8.75 -1.20
C ALA A 242 -2.07 9.76 -0.67
N ALA A 243 -3.27 9.30 -0.35
CA ALA A 243 -4.33 10.14 0.21
C ALA A 243 -3.95 10.73 1.57
N GLU A 244 -3.40 9.90 2.47
CA GLU A 244 -2.95 10.32 3.79
C GLU A 244 -1.77 11.31 3.74
N MET A 245 -0.89 11.20 2.74
CA MET A 245 0.19 12.17 2.51
C MET A 245 -0.36 13.54 2.14
N LEU A 246 -1.47 13.60 1.39
CA LEU A 246 -2.07 14.85 0.94
C LEU A 246 -2.90 15.55 2.02
N VAL A 247 -3.62 14.76 2.81
CA VAL A 247 -4.65 15.29 3.72
C VAL A 247 -4.13 15.46 5.13
N GLY A 248 -3.11 14.71 5.50
CA GLY A 248 -2.61 14.68 6.86
C GLY A 248 -3.47 13.80 7.79
N GLY A 249 -3.28 13.96 9.09
CA GLY A 249 -3.95 13.18 10.12
C GLY A 249 -3.16 11.95 10.54
N THR A 250 -3.83 10.90 11.07
CA THR A 250 -3.18 9.65 11.49
C THR A 250 -3.23 8.63 10.36
N GLY A 251 -2.09 8.05 9.98
CA GLY A 251 -1.98 7.02 8.96
C GLY A 251 -0.54 6.87 8.46
N VAL A 252 -0.23 5.73 7.86
CA VAL A 252 1.15 5.42 7.43
C VAL A 252 1.65 6.38 6.35
N GLY A 253 0.77 6.88 5.48
CA GLY A 253 1.10 7.91 4.50
C GLY A 253 1.46 9.24 5.15
N TYR A 254 0.72 9.64 6.19
CA TYR A 254 1.05 10.83 6.98
C TYR A 254 2.38 10.67 7.71
N PHE A 255 2.67 9.49 8.27
CA PHE A 255 3.98 9.21 8.88
C PHE A 255 5.12 9.45 7.87
N VAL A 256 5.00 8.94 6.64
CA VAL A 256 5.98 9.21 5.57
C VAL A 256 6.16 10.71 5.33
N TRP A 257 5.05 11.44 5.22
CA TRP A 257 5.07 12.88 4.97
C TRP A 257 5.70 13.66 6.12
N ASN A 258 5.36 13.30 7.37
CA ASN A 258 5.89 13.92 8.58
C ASN A 258 7.40 13.71 8.70
N GLU A 259 7.87 12.46 8.52
CA GLU A 259 9.29 12.13 8.57
C GLU A 259 10.09 12.76 7.43
N TRP A 260 9.46 12.92 6.25
CA TRP A 260 10.06 13.67 5.14
C TRP A 260 10.25 15.15 5.51
N ASN A 261 9.25 15.81 6.07
CA ASN A 261 9.34 17.21 6.51
C ASN A 261 10.37 17.40 7.64
N ASN A 262 10.54 16.39 8.50
CA ASN A 262 11.57 16.36 9.55
C ASN A 262 12.97 16.04 9.01
N LEU A 263 13.13 15.85 7.68
CA LEU A 263 14.38 15.43 7.03
C LEU A 263 14.95 14.11 7.58
N ALA A 264 14.10 13.27 8.14
CA ALA A 264 14.45 11.97 8.72
C ALA A 264 14.36 10.84 7.67
N LEU A 265 15.20 10.89 6.63
CA LEU A 265 15.20 9.96 5.50
C LEU A 265 15.24 8.49 5.94
N THR A 266 15.90 8.18 7.04
CA THR A 266 15.98 6.81 7.57
C THR A 266 14.59 6.29 7.97
N ASN A 267 13.77 7.13 8.62
CA ASN A 267 12.39 6.78 8.99
C ASN A 267 11.47 6.71 7.77
N VAL A 268 11.70 7.56 6.76
CA VAL A 268 10.99 7.48 5.47
C VAL A 268 11.24 6.12 4.81
N ILE A 269 12.50 5.67 4.73
CA ILE A 269 12.83 4.35 4.15
C ILE A 269 12.23 3.21 5.00
N PHE A 270 12.26 3.33 6.32
CA PHE A 270 11.58 2.38 7.21
C PHE A 270 10.09 2.29 6.88
N ALA A 271 9.39 3.42 6.78
CA ALA A 271 7.98 3.44 6.43
C ALA A 271 7.68 2.82 5.06
N VAL A 272 8.51 3.10 4.04
CA VAL A 272 8.39 2.49 2.71
C VAL A 272 8.51 0.97 2.78
N LEU A 273 9.45 0.44 3.58
CA LEU A 273 9.58 -1.00 3.80
C LEU A 273 8.35 -1.58 4.50
N VAL A 274 7.84 -0.90 5.53
CA VAL A 274 6.61 -1.33 6.24
C VAL A 274 5.42 -1.36 5.29
N ILE A 275 5.24 -0.32 4.46
CA ILE A 275 4.19 -0.27 3.42
C ILE A 275 4.31 -1.46 2.47
N GLY A 276 5.53 -1.77 2.01
CA GLY A 276 5.80 -2.91 1.12
C GLY A 276 5.48 -4.25 1.77
N VAL A 277 5.89 -4.45 3.02
CA VAL A 277 5.60 -5.68 3.78
C VAL A 277 4.10 -5.88 3.99
N VAL A 278 3.39 -4.83 4.41
CA VAL A 278 1.93 -4.89 4.60
C VAL A 278 1.21 -5.16 3.28
N GLY A 279 1.61 -4.49 2.19
CA GLY A 279 1.06 -4.75 0.85
C GLY A 279 1.26 -6.21 0.41
N MET A 280 2.45 -6.78 0.65
CA MET A 280 2.74 -8.20 0.39
C MET A 280 1.86 -9.14 1.23
N LEU A 281 1.62 -8.83 2.51
CA LEU A 281 0.75 -9.63 3.37
C LEU A 281 -0.70 -9.58 2.91
N LEU A 282 -1.21 -8.41 2.53
CA LEU A 282 -2.55 -8.26 1.96
C LEU A 282 -2.71 -9.05 0.65
N ASP A 283 -1.73 -8.96 -0.26
CA ASP A 283 -1.74 -9.74 -1.50
C ASP A 283 -1.69 -11.25 -1.24
N ALA A 284 -0.86 -11.71 -0.28
CA ALA A 284 -0.76 -13.11 0.09
C ALA A 284 -2.08 -13.65 0.70
N LEU A 285 -2.79 -12.82 1.47
CA LEU A 285 -4.11 -13.16 2.03
C LEU A 285 -5.11 -13.47 0.91
N PHE A 286 -5.22 -12.58 -0.07
CA PHE A 286 -6.10 -12.78 -1.23
C PHE A 286 -5.65 -13.93 -2.14
N ALA A 287 -4.34 -14.13 -2.31
CA ALA A 287 -3.81 -15.27 -3.05
C ALA A 287 -4.18 -16.62 -2.41
N GLN A 288 -4.20 -16.69 -1.08
CA GLN A 288 -4.65 -17.88 -0.35
C GLN A 288 -6.15 -18.10 -0.50
N ALA A 289 -6.97 -17.05 -0.34
CA ALA A 289 -8.40 -17.10 -0.56
C ALA A 289 -8.75 -17.57 -1.99
N GLN A 290 -8.04 -17.06 -2.99
CA GLN A 290 -8.21 -17.46 -4.39
C GLN A 290 -7.90 -18.94 -4.60
N LYS A 291 -6.82 -19.47 -4.01
CA LYS A 291 -6.46 -20.89 -4.10
C LYS A 291 -7.52 -21.80 -3.49
N ALA A 292 -8.17 -21.37 -2.41
CA ALA A 292 -9.23 -22.14 -1.75
C ALA A 292 -10.51 -22.29 -2.60
N VAL A 293 -10.73 -21.36 -3.54
CA VAL A 293 -11.94 -21.32 -4.38
C VAL A 293 -11.66 -21.79 -5.82
N THR A 294 -10.39 -21.83 -6.24
CA THR A 294 -10.03 -22.31 -7.58
C THR A 294 -10.04 -23.84 -7.58
N TYR A 295 -11.00 -24.43 -8.28
CA TYR A 295 -11.01 -25.86 -8.55
C TYR A 295 -9.94 -26.16 -9.59
N VAL A 296 -9.03 -27.10 -9.27
CA VAL A 296 -8.10 -27.68 -10.24
C VAL A 296 -8.85 -28.78 -10.96
N ASP A 297 -9.19 -28.58 -12.24
CA ASP A 297 -9.69 -29.62 -13.13
C ASP A 297 -8.58 -30.62 -13.46
#